data_c58a07f700f3581d6d40eeaec7917982
#
_entry.id   c58a07f700f3581d6d40eeaec7917982
#
_cell.length_a   1.000
_cell.length_b   1.000
_cell.length_c   1.000
_cell.angle_alpha   90.00
_cell.angle_beta   90.00
_cell.angle_gamma   90.00
#
_symmetry.space_group_name_H-M   'P 1'
#
loop_
_entity.id
_entity.type
_entity.pdbx_description
1 polymer ?
#
loop_
_entity_poly.entity_id
_entity_poly.type
_entity_poly.pdbx_seq_one_letter_code
_entity_poly.pdbx_strand_id
1 'polypeptide(L)' 'MSKTLEAIHLLEDRLKILLTNYEFLKEENEILLQNVGKLQLQLDLNEQTIEDQTKN' A
#
# COMPACT_ATOMS: atom_id res chain seq x y z
N MET A 1 37.07 1.71 -20.92
CA MET A 1 36.57 1.19 -21.37
C MET A 1 35.26 1.31 -21.77
N SER A 2 34.39 0.92 -21.62
CA SER A 2 33.24 0.91 -22.40
C SER A 2 32.15 1.74 -21.84
N LYS A 3 31.72 2.72 -22.57
CA LYS A 3 30.54 3.50 -22.24
C LYS A 3 29.31 2.60 -22.15
N THR A 4 29.30 1.50 -22.89
CA THR A 4 28.23 0.52 -22.88
C THR A 4 28.16 -0.16 -21.53
N LEU A 5 29.29 -0.55 -20.97
CA LEU A 5 29.33 -1.20 -19.67
C LEU A 5 28.89 -0.25 -18.56
N GLU A 6 29.34 1.02 -18.64
CA GLU A 6 28.91 2.04 -17.69
C GLU A 6 27.40 2.26 -17.76
N ALA A 7 26.86 2.29 -18.96
CA ALA A 7 25.41 2.44 -19.15
C ALA A 7 24.64 1.26 -18.54
N ILE A 8 25.17 0.05 -18.69
CA ILE A 8 24.55 -1.14 -18.12
C ILE A 8 24.54 -1.06 -16.59
N HIS A 9 25.65 -0.65 -15.99
CA HIS A 9 25.71 -0.50 -14.54
C HIS A 9 24.75 0.56 -14.05
N LEU A 10 24.62 1.66 -14.76
CA LEU A 10 23.68 2.72 -14.41
C LEU A 10 22.24 2.21 -14.47
N LEU A 11 21.91 1.43 -15.49
CA LEU A 11 20.58 0.83 -15.64
C LEU A 11 20.29 -0.14 -14.51
N GLU A 12 21.28 -0.94 -14.13
CA GLU A 12 21.11 -1.87 -13.01
C GLU A 12 20.81 -1.12 -11.72
N ASP A 13 21.53 -0.03 -11.45
CA ASP A 13 21.28 0.77 -10.25
C ASP A 13 19.90 1.38 -10.25
N ARG A 14 19.47 1.92 -11.38
CA ARG A 14 18.13 2.48 -11.51
C ARG A 14 17.06 1.43 -11.35
N LEU A 15 17.30 0.23 -11.86
CA LEU A 15 16.37 -0.87 -11.72
C LEU A 15 16.21 -1.28 -10.25
N LYS A 16 17.30 -1.32 -9.51
CA LYS A 16 17.28 -1.62 -8.09
C LYS A 16 16.45 -0.60 -7.30
N ILE A 17 16.65 0.67 -7.61
CA ILE A 17 15.89 1.75 -6.98
C ILE A 17 14.42 1.60 -7.29
N LEU A 18 14.09 1.36 -8.55
CA LEU A 18 12.71 1.20 -8.98
C LEU A 18 12.04 0.01 -8.28
N LEU A 19 12.75 -1.09 -8.17
CA LEU A 19 12.23 -2.29 -7.51
C LEU A 19 11.99 -2.04 -6.03
N THR A 20 12.92 -1.34 -5.37
CA THR A 20 12.77 -0.99 -3.96
C THR A 20 11.54 -0.10 -3.76
N ASN A 21 11.35 0.90 -4.63
CA ASN A 21 10.19 1.77 -4.57
C ASN A 21 8.90 1.01 -4.81
N TYR A 22 8.91 0.07 -5.73
CA TYR A 22 7.74 -0.76 -6.00
C TYR A 22 7.34 -1.59 -4.78
N GLU A 23 8.33 -2.21 -4.13
CA GLU A 23 8.07 -3.00 -2.94
C GLU A 23 7.52 -2.15 -1.80
N PHE A 24 8.07 -0.95 -1.63
CA PHE A 24 7.59 -0.02 -0.61
C PHE A 24 6.13 0.38 -0.87
N LEU A 25 5.81 0.73 -2.11
CA LEU A 25 4.45 1.11 -2.47
C LEU A 25 3.48 -0.05 -2.32
N LYS A 26 3.92 -1.25 -2.62
CA LYS A 26 3.10 -2.44 -2.45
C LYS A 26 2.74 -2.65 -0.98
N GLU A 27 3.73 -2.50 -0.10
CA GLU A 27 3.49 -2.61 1.34
C GLU A 27 2.54 -1.52 1.84
N GLU A 28 2.73 -0.28 1.38
CA GLU A 28 1.83 0.79 1.74
C GLU A 28 0.40 0.51 1.29
N ASN A 29 0.24 0.00 0.09
CA ASN A 29 -1.08 -0.35 -0.42
C ASN A 29 -1.74 -1.42 0.43
N GLU A 30 -0.99 -2.43 0.86
CA GLU A 30 -1.52 -3.48 1.72
C GLU A 30 -1.97 -2.92 3.06
N ILE A 31 -1.18 -2.02 3.64
CA ILE A 31 -1.54 -1.38 4.91
C ILE A 31 -2.80 -0.53 4.75
N LEU A 32 -2.87 0.23 3.67
CA LEU A 32 -4.06 1.07 3.39
C LEU A 32 -5.31 0.22 3.22
N LEU A 33 -5.20 -0.90 2.53
CA LEU A 33 -6.34 -1.81 2.36
C LEU A 33 -6.79 -2.40 3.69
N GLN A 34 -5.85 -2.75 4.55
CA GLN A 34 -6.18 -3.23 5.90
C GLN A 34 -6.87 -2.15 6.70
N ASN A 35 -6.40 -0.91 6.62
CA ASN A 35 -7.02 0.20 7.33
C ASN A 35 -8.43 0.47 6.82
N VAL A 36 -8.64 0.41 5.51
CA VAL A 36 -9.97 0.55 4.93
C VAL A 36 -10.90 -0.54 5.46
N GLY A 37 -10.40 -1.78 5.50
CA GLY A 37 -11.19 -2.90 6.05
C GLY A 37 -11.59 -2.67 7.49
N LYS A 38 -10.66 -2.19 8.32
CA LYS A 38 -10.96 -1.90 9.73
C LYS A 38 -11.97 -0.79 9.87
N LEU A 39 -11.83 0.27 9.09
CA LEU A 39 -12.78 1.38 9.11
C LEU A 39 -14.16 0.95 8.68
N GLN A 40 -14.24 0.10 7.67
CA GLN A 40 -15.51 -0.43 7.20
C GLN A 40 -16.20 -1.25 8.30
N LEU A 41 -15.44 -2.07 9.00
CA LEU A 41 -15.96 -2.86 10.11
C LEU A 41 -16.46 -1.97 11.23
N GLN A 42 -15.70 -0.93 11.58
CA GLN A 42 -16.13 0.02 12.62
C GLN A 42 -17.41 0.73 12.21
N LEU A 43 -17.51 1.13 10.95
CA LEU A 43 -18.72 1.78 10.46
C LEU A 43 -19.92 0.86 10.56
N ASP A 44 -19.77 -0.40 10.17
CA ASP A 44 -20.84 -1.38 10.23
C ASP A 44 -21.29 -1.60 11.67
N LEU A 45 -20.34 -1.68 12.61
CA LEU A 45 -20.65 -1.85 14.03
C LEU A 45 -21.37 -0.63 14.60
N ASN A 46 -20.95 0.57 14.18
CA ASN A 46 -21.60 1.80 14.62
C ASN A 46 -23.02 1.89 14.09
N GLU A 47 -23.25 1.50 12.86
CA GLU A 47 -24.59 1.47 12.28
C GLU A 47 -25.49 0.50 13.04
N GLN A 48 -24.97 -0.67 13.38
CA GLN A 48 -25.70 -1.64 14.17
C GLN A 48 -26.05 -1.09 15.54
N THR A 49 -25.13 -0.43 16.21
CA THR A 49 -25.35 0.18 17.51
C THR A 49 -26.44 1.23 17.44
N ILE A 50 -26.42 2.07 16.41
CA ILE A 50 -27.44 3.12 16.21
C ILE A 50 -28.80 2.48 16.00
N GLU A 51 -28.88 1.44 15.17
CA GLU A 51 -30.15 0.72 14.95
C GLU A 51 -30.71 0.14 16.25
N ASP A 52 -29.84 -0.48 17.05
CA ASP A 52 -30.26 -1.08 18.31
C ASP A 52 -30.77 -0.01 19.28
N GLN A 53 -30.16 1.16 19.31
CA GLN A 53 -30.58 2.25 20.15
C GLN A 53 -31.92 2.86 19.71
N THR A 54 -32.14 2.90 18.39
CA THR A 54 -33.38 3.48 17.88
C THR A 54 -34.58 2.54 17.99
N LYS A 55 -34.37 1.25 18.20
CA LYS A 55 -35.46 0.29 18.34
C LYS A 55 -36.13 0.36 19.72
N ASN A 56 -35.47 1.03 20.65
CA ASN A 56 -36.03 1.22 21.98
C ASN A 56 -36.70 2.58 22.08
#